data_7d1f55df9e61ab044cf52af501f8613a
#
_entry.id   7d1f55df9e61ab044cf52af501f8613a
#
_cell.length_a   1.000
_cell.length_b   1.000
_cell.length_c   1.000
_cell.angle_alpha   90.00
_cell.angle_beta   90.00
_cell.angle_gamma   90.00
#
_symmetry.space_group_name_H-M   'P 1'
#
loop_
_entity.id
_entity.type
_entity.pdbx_description
1 polymer ?
#
loop_
_entity_poly.entity_id
_entity_poly.type
_entity_poly.pdbx_seq_one_letter_code
_entity_poly.pdbx_strand_id
1 'polypeptide(L)'
;MDVNESIKALWRKTILKATNDPNANFNTFLKKNEEIIAAILRNATLEMNSRNTLPAGNLNGVSIRETFESHGIQIQTSSQNYRPDILDGIKENRNNLAHGSVSFVDAVRSDSISDIRRNEKFVVAFLEELIDTVTTYINEQRYKMA
;
A
#
# COMPACT_ATOMS: atom_id res chain seq x y z
N MET A 1 -5.26 12.08 20.76
CA MET A 1 -4.72 11.64 19.45
C MET A 1 -5.87 11.70 18.48
N ASP A 2 -5.84 12.72 17.62
CA ASP A 2 -6.99 13.15 16.82
C ASP A 2 -6.97 12.57 15.38
N VAL A 3 -6.59 11.30 15.27
CA VAL A 3 -6.60 10.59 14.00
C VAL A 3 -7.74 9.59 13.94
N ASN A 4 -8.24 9.33 12.73
CA ASN A 4 -9.35 8.40 12.50
C ASN A 4 -9.02 6.95 12.86
N GLU A 5 -10.03 6.09 12.96
CA GLU A 5 -9.86 4.69 13.40
C GLU A 5 -9.03 3.85 12.42
N SER A 6 -9.05 4.14 11.12
CA SER A 6 -8.21 3.44 10.14
C SER A 6 -6.72 3.64 10.42
N ILE A 7 -6.32 4.88 10.68
CA ILE A 7 -4.93 5.22 11.05
C ILE A 7 -4.55 4.59 12.39
N LYS A 8 -5.45 4.62 13.38
CA LYS A 8 -5.23 3.95 14.68
C LYS A 8 -5.08 2.43 14.51
N ALA A 9 -5.92 1.82 13.69
CA ALA A 9 -5.84 0.37 13.42
C ALA A 9 -4.52 0.01 12.73
N LEU A 10 -4.09 0.80 11.75
CA LEU A 10 -2.82 0.61 11.06
C LEU A 10 -1.63 0.73 12.01
N TRP A 11 -1.64 1.71 12.89
CA TRP A 11 -0.63 1.88 13.93
C TRP A 11 -0.60 0.70 14.91
N ARG A 12 -1.78 0.27 15.41
CA ARG A 12 -1.89 -0.92 16.27
C ARG A 12 -1.31 -2.17 15.58
N LYS A 13 -1.64 -2.37 14.30
CA LYS A 13 -1.10 -3.50 13.52
C LYS A 13 0.42 -3.45 13.42
N THR A 14 0.99 -2.26 13.24
CA THR A 14 2.45 -2.06 13.17
C THR A 14 3.14 -2.43 14.49
N ILE A 15 2.56 -2.03 15.63
CA ILE A 15 3.09 -2.35 16.95
C ILE A 15 2.92 -3.84 17.26
N LEU A 16 1.71 -4.39 17.05
CA LEU A 16 1.41 -5.80 17.32
C LEU A 16 2.24 -6.74 16.46
N LYS A 17 2.59 -6.36 15.24
CA LYS A 17 3.52 -7.15 14.42
C LYS A 17 4.89 -7.29 15.09
N ALA A 18 5.34 -6.25 15.77
CA ALA A 18 6.60 -6.29 16.52
C ALA A 18 6.51 -7.10 17.84
N THR A 19 5.29 -7.26 18.40
CA THR A 19 5.04 -8.02 19.63
C THR A 19 4.61 -9.47 19.37
N ASN A 20 4.07 -9.77 18.20
CA ASN A 20 3.60 -11.11 17.80
C ASN A 20 4.66 -11.93 17.04
N ASP A 21 5.93 -11.59 17.15
CA ASP A 21 6.99 -12.42 16.60
C ASP A 21 7.08 -13.72 17.43
N PRO A 22 6.76 -14.89 16.88
CA PRO A 22 6.80 -16.16 17.61
C PRO A 22 8.22 -16.54 18.08
N ASN A 23 9.26 -15.88 17.54
CA ASN A 23 10.65 -16.04 17.94
C ASN A 23 11.12 -14.96 18.95
N ALA A 24 10.27 -13.99 19.26
CA ALA A 24 10.60 -12.96 20.25
C ALA A 24 10.70 -13.58 21.64
N ASN A 25 11.85 -13.47 22.29
CA ASN A 25 11.99 -13.86 23.67
C ASN A 25 11.28 -12.85 24.60
N PHE A 26 11.03 -13.26 25.84
CA PHE A 26 10.33 -12.45 26.84
C PHE A 26 10.95 -11.05 27.04
N ASN A 27 12.29 -10.92 26.99
CA ASN A 27 12.97 -9.64 27.15
C ASN A 27 12.67 -8.69 25.97
N THR A 28 12.60 -9.22 24.74
CA THR A 28 12.21 -8.43 23.55
C THR A 28 10.77 -7.93 23.68
N PHE A 29 9.87 -8.78 24.16
CA PHE A 29 8.47 -8.39 24.43
C PHE A 29 8.37 -7.30 25.51
N LEU A 30 9.07 -7.44 26.64
CA LEU A 30 9.11 -6.42 27.70
C LEU A 30 9.61 -5.08 27.18
N LYS A 31 10.76 -5.07 26.49
CA LYS A 31 11.33 -3.84 25.93
C LYS A 31 10.37 -3.11 25.00
N LYS A 32 9.66 -3.85 24.13
CA LYS A 32 8.66 -3.26 23.23
C LYS A 32 7.48 -2.67 23.98
N ASN A 33 6.99 -3.32 25.02
CA ASN A 33 5.92 -2.78 25.86
C ASN A 33 6.38 -1.52 26.61
N GLU A 34 7.59 -1.48 27.13
CA GLU A 34 8.16 -0.30 27.79
C GLU A 34 8.26 0.88 26.81
N GLU A 35 8.70 0.65 25.56
CA GLU A 35 8.75 1.66 24.50
C GLU A 35 7.36 2.24 24.19
N ILE A 36 6.33 1.38 24.12
CA ILE A 36 4.93 1.79 23.88
C ILE A 36 4.40 2.61 25.05
N ILE A 37 4.61 2.15 26.29
CA ILE A 37 4.17 2.86 27.49
C ILE A 37 4.86 4.22 27.58
N ALA A 38 6.16 4.26 27.34
CA ALA A 38 6.92 5.51 27.36
C ALA A 38 6.43 6.49 26.27
N ALA A 39 6.10 6.01 25.07
CA ALA A 39 5.53 6.84 23.99
C ALA A 39 4.16 7.42 24.38
N ILE A 40 3.30 6.61 25.00
CA ILE A 40 1.98 7.05 25.48
C ILE A 40 2.12 8.12 26.57
N LEU A 41 2.99 7.88 27.55
CA LEU A 41 3.19 8.80 28.69
C LEU A 41 3.83 10.14 28.27
N ARG A 42 4.61 10.14 27.19
CA ARG A 42 5.26 11.36 26.66
C ARG A 42 4.38 12.12 25.66
N ASN A 43 3.14 11.72 25.42
CA ASN A 43 2.32 12.25 24.31
C ASN A 43 3.08 12.28 22.97
N ALA A 44 3.89 11.27 22.71
CA ALA A 44 4.74 11.23 21.53
C ALA A 44 3.89 11.25 20.27
N THR A 45 4.38 11.97 19.27
CA THR A 45 3.79 11.95 17.94
C THR A 45 3.83 10.52 17.40
N LEU A 46 2.74 10.07 16.78
CA LEU A 46 2.73 8.77 16.12
C LEU A 46 3.68 8.80 14.92
N GLU A 47 4.69 7.96 15.00
CA GLU A 47 5.54 7.67 13.86
C GLU A 47 5.10 6.36 13.21
N MET A 48 4.72 6.44 11.93
CA MET A 48 4.43 5.27 11.11
C MET A 48 5.61 4.97 10.20
N ASN A 49 6.17 3.78 10.34
CA ASN A 49 7.22 3.33 9.46
C ASN A 49 6.62 2.83 8.15
N SER A 50 6.90 3.51 7.04
CA SER A 50 6.39 3.16 5.72
C SER A 50 6.72 1.72 5.31
N ARG A 51 7.86 1.17 5.75
CA ARG A 51 8.23 -0.24 5.47
C ARG A 51 7.27 -1.25 6.10
N ASN A 52 6.58 -0.86 7.17
CA ASN A 52 5.65 -1.72 7.87
C ASN A 52 4.19 -1.48 7.46
N THR A 53 3.92 -0.36 6.81
CA THR A 53 2.56 0.06 6.43
C THR A 53 2.29 -0.05 4.94
N LEU A 54 3.35 -0.06 4.12
CA LEU A 54 3.23 -0.21 2.67
C LEU A 54 3.71 -1.58 2.23
N PRO A 55 3.05 -2.22 1.28
CA PRO A 55 3.50 -3.49 0.73
C PRO A 55 4.80 -3.30 -0.06
N ALA A 56 5.68 -4.31 0.00
CA ALA A 56 6.92 -4.31 -0.76
C ALA A 56 6.63 -4.63 -2.24
N GLY A 57 7.03 -3.72 -3.12
CA GLY A 57 7.34 -3.85 -4.56
C GLY A 57 6.48 -4.67 -5.53
N ASN A 58 5.62 -5.57 -5.07
CA ASN A 58 4.88 -6.52 -5.91
C ASN A 58 3.38 -6.20 -5.92
N LEU A 59 3.05 -4.95 -6.24
CA LEU A 59 1.69 -4.42 -6.20
C LEU A 59 0.86 -4.90 -7.39
N ASN A 60 -0.38 -5.24 -7.11
CA ASN A 60 -1.43 -5.46 -8.10
C ASN A 60 -2.66 -4.59 -7.77
N GLY A 61 -3.66 -4.59 -8.63
CA GLY A 61 -4.84 -3.76 -8.45
C GLY A 61 -5.55 -3.97 -7.11
N VAL A 62 -5.65 -5.22 -6.65
CA VAL A 62 -6.28 -5.58 -5.37
C VAL A 62 -5.42 -5.07 -4.20
N SER A 63 -4.11 -5.35 -4.20
CA SER A 63 -3.22 -4.93 -3.11
C SER A 63 -3.07 -3.41 -3.00
N ILE A 64 -3.15 -2.68 -4.12
CA ILE A 64 -3.21 -1.22 -4.12
C ILE A 64 -4.49 -0.77 -3.39
N ARG A 65 -5.66 -1.30 -3.77
CA ARG A 65 -6.92 -0.95 -3.12
C ARG A 65 -6.88 -1.25 -1.62
N GLU A 66 -6.50 -2.44 -1.22
CA GLU A 66 -6.40 -2.83 0.19
C GLU A 66 -5.45 -1.93 0.99
N THR A 67 -4.34 -1.51 0.37
CA THR A 67 -3.41 -0.56 0.98
C THR A 67 -4.10 0.78 1.24
N PHE A 68 -4.78 1.34 0.26
CA PHE A 68 -5.50 2.60 0.40
C PHE A 68 -6.61 2.51 1.45
N GLU A 69 -7.44 1.45 1.39
CA GLU A 69 -8.50 1.19 2.37
C GLU A 69 -7.94 1.08 3.79
N SER A 70 -6.79 0.43 3.97
CA SER A 70 -6.14 0.33 5.28
C SER A 70 -5.69 1.68 5.85
N HIS A 71 -5.45 2.66 4.99
CA HIS A 71 -5.12 4.04 5.37
C HIS A 71 -6.38 4.93 5.50
N GLY A 72 -7.57 4.37 5.33
CA GLY A 72 -8.83 5.11 5.36
C GLY A 72 -9.11 5.90 4.08
N ILE A 73 -8.44 5.55 2.98
CA ILE A 73 -8.61 6.18 1.68
C ILE A 73 -9.42 5.23 0.81
N GLN A 74 -10.53 5.72 0.24
CA GLN A 74 -11.40 4.95 -0.65
C GLN A 74 -11.00 5.20 -2.10
N ILE A 75 -10.66 4.14 -2.83
CA ILE A 75 -10.46 4.20 -4.28
C ILE A 75 -11.81 4.00 -4.97
N GLN A 76 -12.06 4.78 -6.01
CA GLN A 76 -13.26 4.61 -6.84
C GLN A 76 -13.14 3.39 -7.74
N THR A 77 -13.60 2.24 -7.25
CA THR A 77 -13.57 0.97 -8.01
C THR A 77 -14.52 0.95 -9.21
N SER A 78 -15.48 1.89 -9.28
CA SER A 78 -16.35 2.12 -10.42
C SER A 78 -15.73 2.98 -11.51
N SER A 79 -14.53 3.55 -11.27
CA SER A 79 -13.80 4.31 -12.27
C SER A 79 -13.43 3.44 -13.46
N GLN A 80 -13.53 4.00 -14.68
CA GLN A 80 -13.07 3.34 -15.90
C GLN A 80 -11.56 3.08 -15.90
N ASN A 81 -10.82 3.81 -15.04
CA ASN A 81 -9.37 3.71 -14.90
C ASN A 81 -8.97 2.59 -13.92
N TYR A 82 -9.89 2.08 -13.09
CA TYR A 82 -9.60 0.96 -12.22
C TYR A 82 -9.71 -0.37 -12.98
N ARG A 83 -8.59 -0.80 -13.53
CA ARG A 83 -8.44 -2.03 -14.32
C ARG A 83 -7.44 -2.97 -13.66
N PRO A 84 -7.87 -3.71 -12.60
CA PRO A 84 -7.00 -4.65 -11.90
C PRO A 84 -6.41 -5.73 -12.82
N ASP A 85 -7.15 -6.16 -13.84
CA ASP A 85 -6.71 -7.10 -14.87
C ASP A 85 -5.47 -6.61 -15.63
N ILE A 86 -5.42 -5.32 -16.00
CA ILE A 86 -4.25 -4.72 -16.68
C ILE A 86 -3.07 -4.64 -15.72
N LEU A 87 -3.30 -4.22 -14.48
CA LEU A 87 -2.25 -4.11 -13.45
C LEU A 87 -1.66 -5.48 -13.09
N ASP A 88 -2.50 -6.50 -13.02
CA ASP A 88 -2.07 -7.88 -12.77
C ASP A 88 -1.21 -8.42 -13.91
N GLY A 89 -1.61 -8.20 -15.16
CA GLY A 89 -0.84 -8.57 -16.35
C GLY A 89 0.52 -7.89 -16.41
N ILE A 90 0.58 -6.59 -16.11
CA ILE A 90 1.85 -5.83 -16.05
C ILE A 90 2.76 -6.39 -14.95
N LYS A 91 2.22 -6.64 -13.76
CA LYS A 91 2.96 -7.23 -12.64
C LYS A 91 3.53 -8.60 -13.02
N GLU A 92 2.73 -9.46 -13.63
CA GLU A 92 3.14 -10.81 -14.04
C GLU A 92 4.24 -10.76 -15.10
N ASN A 93 4.06 -9.97 -16.15
CA ASN A 93 5.07 -9.79 -17.18
C ASN A 93 6.39 -9.23 -16.62
N ARG A 94 6.30 -8.23 -15.76
CA ARG A 94 7.49 -7.66 -15.09
C ARG A 94 8.22 -8.71 -14.26
N ASN A 95 7.50 -9.54 -13.52
CA ASN A 95 8.10 -10.58 -12.69
C ASN A 95 8.76 -11.67 -13.55
N ASN A 96 8.08 -12.13 -14.60
CA ASN A 96 8.60 -13.12 -15.52
C ASN A 96 9.88 -12.63 -16.21
N LEU A 97 9.92 -11.37 -16.63
CA LEU A 97 11.12 -10.74 -17.19
C LEU A 97 12.25 -10.62 -16.16
N ALA A 98 11.93 -10.16 -14.94
CA ALA A 98 12.91 -9.95 -13.88
C ALA A 98 13.56 -11.27 -13.40
N HIS A 99 12.82 -12.37 -13.45
CA HIS A 99 13.31 -13.70 -13.10
C HIS A 99 13.90 -14.49 -14.28
N GLY A 100 13.88 -13.90 -15.48
CA GLY A 100 14.39 -14.57 -16.69
C GLY A 100 13.55 -15.76 -17.15
N SER A 101 12.31 -15.89 -16.64
CA SER A 101 11.40 -16.99 -17.00
C SER A 101 10.87 -16.84 -18.43
N VAL A 102 10.86 -15.64 -18.98
CA VAL A 102 10.38 -15.30 -20.33
C VAL A 102 11.30 -14.26 -20.95
N SER A 103 11.57 -14.38 -22.24
CA SER A 103 12.31 -13.34 -22.98
C SER A 103 11.41 -12.10 -23.22
N PHE A 104 12.04 -10.94 -23.42
CA PHE A 104 11.28 -9.73 -23.76
C PHE A 104 10.40 -9.92 -25.01
N VAL A 105 10.92 -10.60 -26.03
CA VAL A 105 10.19 -10.89 -27.27
C VAL A 105 8.96 -11.76 -27.00
N ASP A 106 9.09 -12.76 -26.14
CA ASP A 106 7.98 -13.66 -25.80
C ASP A 106 6.94 -12.97 -24.92
N ALA A 107 7.37 -12.13 -23.99
CA ALA A 107 6.48 -11.37 -23.10
C ALA A 107 5.54 -10.41 -23.85
N VAL A 108 5.99 -9.87 -25.01
CA VAL A 108 5.20 -8.90 -25.81
C VAL A 108 4.68 -9.49 -27.12
N ARG A 109 4.88 -10.79 -27.35
CA ARG A 109 4.53 -11.45 -28.63
C ARG A 109 3.04 -11.33 -29.00
N SER A 110 2.16 -11.34 -28.00
CA SER A 110 0.71 -11.25 -28.18
C SER A 110 0.19 -9.81 -28.23
N ASP A 111 1.03 -8.84 -27.87
CA ASP A 111 0.60 -7.45 -27.73
C ASP A 111 0.92 -6.65 -28.98
N SER A 112 -0.08 -5.96 -29.51
CA SER A 112 0.16 -4.94 -30.53
C SER A 112 0.67 -3.65 -29.88
N ILE A 113 1.32 -2.79 -30.67
CA ILE A 113 1.72 -1.44 -30.21
C ILE A 113 0.51 -0.65 -29.69
N SER A 114 -0.67 -0.86 -30.30
CA SER A 114 -1.91 -0.22 -29.83
C SER A 114 -2.36 -0.73 -28.47
N ASP A 115 -2.16 -2.02 -28.16
CA ASP A 115 -2.47 -2.58 -26.85
C ASP A 115 -1.54 -2.02 -25.76
N ILE A 116 -0.25 -1.96 -26.03
CA ILE A 116 0.74 -1.37 -25.13
C ILE A 116 0.41 0.10 -24.81
N ARG A 117 0.11 0.90 -25.86
CA ARG A 117 -0.28 2.32 -25.67
C ARG A 117 -1.60 2.47 -24.93
N ARG A 118 -2.55 1.56 -25.14
CA ARG A 118 -3.81 1.56 -24.39
C ARG A 118 -3.56 1.27 -22.90
N ASN A 119 -2.76 0.26 -22.60
CA ASN A 119 -2.41 -0.10 -21.24
C ASN A 119 -1.64 1.03 -20.52
N GLU A 120 -0.69 1.67 -21.21
CA GLU A 120 0.02 2.86 -20.72
C GLU A 120 -0.97 3.96 -20.30
N LYS A 121 -1.92 4.31 -21.18
CA LYS A 121 -2.92 5.35 -20.91
C LYS A 121 -3.76 5.01 -19.68
N PHE A 122 -4.20 3.75 -19.53
CA PHE A 122 -4.94 3.32 -18.35
C PHE A 122 -4.13 3.43 -17.07
N VAL A 123 -2.86 3.00 -17.10
CA VAL A 123 -2.00 3.08 -15.93
C VAL A 123 -1.73 4.52 -15.53
N VAL A 124 -1.42 5.39 -16.50
CA VAL A 124 -1.18 6.82 -16.22
C VAL A 124 -2.43 7.47 -15.63
N ALA A 125 -3.60 7.30 -16.24
CA ALA A 125 -4.86 7.86 -15.75
C ALA A 125 -5.22 7.32 -14.35
N PHE A 126 -4.98 6.05 -14.08
CA PHE A 126 -5.19 5.47 -12.76
C PHE A 126 -4.25 6.06 -11.71
N LEU A 127 -2.96 6.24 -12.03
CA LEU A 127 -2.00 6.86 -11.11
C LEU A 127 -2.34 8.32 -10.83
N GLU A 128 -2.77 9.08 -11.82
CA GLU A 128 -3.25 10.47 -11.65
C GLU A 128 -4.45 10.50 -10.70
N GLU A 129 -5.43 9.63 -10.88
CA GLU A 129 -6.61 9.52 -10.01
C GLU A 129 -6.22 9.14 -8.56
N LEU A 130 -5.23 8.26 -8.38
CA LEU A 130 -4.71 7.93 -7.05
C LEU A 130 -4.02 9.12 -6.39
N ILE A 131 -3.21 9.86 -7.13
CA ILE A 131 -2.52 11.06 -6.63
C ILE A 131 -3.54 12.12 -6.20
N ASP A 132 -4.56 12.38 -7.00
CA ASP A 132 -5.62 13.32 -6.69
C ASP A 132 -6.42 12.88 -5.46
N THR A 133 -6.71 11.59 -5.33
CA THR A 133 -7.40 11.01 -4.18
C THR A 133 -6.59 11.21 -2.89
N VAL A 134 -5.29 10.93 -2.92
CA VAL A 134 -4.39 11.15 -1.76
C VAL A 134 -4.27 12.62 -1.43
N THR A 135 -4.10 13.47 -2.45
CA THR A 135 -3.99 14.92 -2.29
C THR A 135 -5.25 15.50 -1.62
N THR A 136 -6.41 15.09 -2.08
CA THR A 136 -7.70 15.49 -1.48
C THR A 136 -7.80 15.01 -0.03
N TYR A 137 -7.47 13.74 0.24
CA TYR A 137 -7.47 13.17 1.59
C TYR A 137 -6.59 13.96 2.56
N ILE A 138 -5.40 14.38 2.11
CA ILE A 138 -4.46 15.17 2.92
C ILE A 138 -4.98 16.60 3.13
N ASN A 139 -5.40 17.28 2.05
CA ASN A 139 -5.85 18.66 2.10
C ASN A 139 -7.10 18.84 2.95
N GLU A 140 -8.03 17.90 2.89
CA GLU A 140 -9.24 17.89 3.71
C GLU A 140 -9.02 17.30 5.10
N GLN A 141 -7.80 16.91 5.42
CA GLN A 141 -7.42 16.33 6.71
C GLN A 141 -8.30 15.14 7.14
N ARG A 142 -8.78 14.34 6.18
CA ARG A 142 -9.66 13.19 6.43
C ARG A 142 -9.03 12.10 7.32
N TYR A 143 -7.74 12.18 7.55
CA TYR A 143 -7.02 11.35 8.53
C TYR A 143 -7.29 11.74 9.98
N LYS A 144 -7.87 12.91 10.24
CA LYS A 144 -8.29 13.35 11.58
C LYS A 144 -9.66 12.74 11.94
N MET A 145 -9.93 12.72 13.24
CA MET A 145 -11.30 12.44 13.72
C MET A 145 -12.21 13.59 13.34
N ALA A 146 -13.42 13.26 12.87
CA ALA A 146 -14.51 14.22 12.73
C ALA A 146 -15.01 14.64 14.11
#